data_81266a68ab82a1d281fd77eb84b1a4fc
#
_entry.id   81266a68ab82a1d281fd77eb84b1a4fc
#
_cell.length_a   1.000
_cell.length_b   1.000
_cell.length_c   1.000
_cell.angle_alpha   90.00
_cell.angle_beta   90.00
_cell.angle_gamma   90.00
#
_symmetry.space_group_name_H-M   'P 1'
#
loop_
_entity.id
_entity.type
_entity.pdbx_description
1 polymer ?
#
loop_
_entity_poly.entity_id
_entity_poly.type
_entity_poly.pdbx_seq_one_letter_code
_entity_poly.pdbx_strand_id
1 'polypeptide(L)'
;MEQILNIALGASLAIHVIIMTVAVWRVWRGENVIDRLIGADLISTLALAILVLAALILKNSIYLDVALGLAALSFVSTIALSKYIVDQSIY
;
A
#
# COMPACT_ATOMS: atom_id res chain seq x y z
N MET A 1 -24.51 -13.44 -9.96
CA MET A 1 -23.09 -13.29 -10.14
C MET A 1 -22.53 -11.99 -9.56
N GLU A 2 -23.21 -10.85 -9.77
CA GLU A 2 -22.79 -9.59 -9.16
C GLU A 2 -22.77 -9.64 -7.65
N GLN A 3 -23.74 -10.34 -7.05
CA GLN A 3 -23.82 -10.45 -5.61
C GLN A 3 -22.62 -11.19 -5.05
N ILE A 4 -22.21 -12.26 -5.72
CA ILE A 4 -21.03 -13.02 -5.32
C ILE A 4 -19.77 -12.16 -5.47
N LEU A 5 -19.68 -11.41 -6.55
CA LEU A 5 -18.55 -10.53 -6.79
C LEU A 5 -18.47 -9.44 -5.71
N ASN A 6 -19.59 -8.82 -5.38
CA ASN A 6 -19.62 -7.79 -4.35
C ASN A 6 -19.23 -8.32 -2.97
N ILE A 7 -19.68 -9.53 -2.65
CA ILE A 7 -19.29 -10.18 -1.40
C ILE A 7 -17.78 -10.46 -1.39
N ALA A 8 -17.24 -10.94 -2.50
CA ALA A 8 -15.82 -11.23 -2.62
C ALA A 8 -14.99 -9.96 -2.49
N LEU A 9 -15.40 -8.87 -3.15
CA LEU A 9 -14.69 -7.61 -3.07
C LEU A 9 -14.74 -7.03 -1.65
N GLY A 10 -15.88 -7.10 -1.00
CA GLY A 10 -16.03 -6.63 0.37
C GLY A 10 -15.16 -7.43 1.35
N ALA A 11 -15.15 -8.75 1.19
CA ALA A 11 -14.32 -9.62 2.01
C ALA A 11 -12.82 -9.32 1.79
N SER A 12 -12.42 -9.13 0.53
CA SER A 12 -11.03 -8.77 0.21
C SER A 12 -10.65 -7.44 0.84
N LEU A 13 -11.53 -6.46 0.77
CA LEU A 13 -11.28 -5.14 1.36
C LEU A 13 -11.09 -5.26 2.88
N ALA A 14 -11.95 -6.02 3.55
CA ALA A 14 -11.85 -6.23 4.98
C ALA A 14 -10.52 -6.89 5.36
N ILE A 15 -10.11 -7.90 4.60
CA ILE A 15 -8.84 -8.59 4.82
C ILE A 15 -7.67 -7.62 4.64
N HIS A 16 -7.69 -6.81 3.60
CA HIS A 16 -6.62 -5.85 3.34
C HIS A 16 -6.52 -4.80 4.44
N VAL A 17 -7.66 -4.33 4.95
CA VAL A 17 -7.66 -3.37 6.06
C VAL A 17 -7.04 -3.99 7.32
N ILE A 18 -7.36 -5.24 7.61
CA ILE A 18 -6.79 -5.94 8.76
C ILE A 18 -5.27 -6.08 8.58
N ILE A 19 -4.83 -6.51 7.40
CA ILE A 19 -3.40 -6.66 7.12
C ILE A 19 -2.70 -5.31 7.23
N MET A 20 -3.32 -4.25 6.73
CA MET A 20 -2.74 -2.91 6.80
C MET A 20 -2.58 -2.46 8.25
N THR A 21 -3.55 -2.76 9.10
CA THR A 21 -3.46 -2.44 10.52
C THR A 21 -2.26 -3.13 11.17
N VAL A 22 -2.06 -4.40 10.85
CA VAL A 22 -0.92 -5.16 11.34
C VAL A 22 0.40 -4.56 10.81
N ALA A 23 0.42 -4.18 9.54
CA ALA A 23 1.61 -3.60 8.92
C ALA A 23 1.98 -2.26 9.58
N VAL A 24 1.00 -1.42 9.86
CA VAL A 24 1.22 -0.14 10.55
C VAL A 24 1.82 -0.38 11.92
N TRP A 25 1.26 -1.33 12.65
CA TRP A 25 1.76 -1.67 13.98
C TRP A 25 3.21 -2.17 13.90
N ARG A 26 3.52 -2.95 12.89
CA ARG A 26 4.86 -3.48 12.68
C ARG A 26 5.87 -2.37 12.39
N VAL A 27 5.48 -1.41 11.57
CA VAL A 27 6.33 -0.24 11.29
C VAL A 27 6.58 0.56 12.57
N TRP A 28 5.52 0.76 13.36
CA TRP A 28 5.62 1.48 14.61
C TRP A 28 6.63 0.83 15.56
N ARG A 29 6.68 -0.49 15.55
CA ARG A 29 7.55 -1.26 16.41
C ARG A 29 8.87 -1.67 15.77
N GLY A 30 9.14 -1.23 14.56
CA GLY A 30 10.36 -1.59 13.85
C GLY A 30 11.61 -1.19 14.62
N GLU A 31 12.55 -2.12 14.72
CA GLU A 31 13.76 -1.92 15.51
C GLU A 31 14.84 -1.18 14.73
N ASN A 32 14.87 -1.32 13.41
CA ASN A 32 15.87 -0.66 12.58
C ASN A 32 15.24 -0.03 11.35
N VAL A 33 16.05 0.72 10.60
CA VAL A 33 15.58 1.46 9.43
C VAL A 33 15.09 0.51 8.34
N ILE A 34 15.76 -0.63 8.16
CA ILE A 34 15.41 -1.59 7.13
C ILE A 34 14.03 -2.20 7.42
N ASP A 35 13.76 -2.58 8.66
CA ASP A 35 12.46 -3.11 9.05
C ASP A 35 11.34 -2.09 8.80
N ARG A 36 11.60 -0.83 9.14
CA ARG A 36 10.64 0.24 8.91
C ARG A 36 10.42 0.49 7.43
N LEU A 37 11.48 0.43 6.64
CA LEU A 37 11.38 0.62 5.19
C LEU A 37 10.53 -0.48 4.56
N ILE A 38 10.77 -1.73 4.93
CA ILE A 38 10.00 -2.87 4.43
C ILE A 38 8.53 -2.72 4.83
N GLY A 39 8.27 -2.34 6.07
CA GLY A 39 6.91 -2.11 6.55
C GLY A 39 6.22 -0.98 5.82
N ALA A 40 6.91 0.11 5.58
CA ALA A 40 6.37 1.25 4.84
C ALA A 40 6.03 0.87 3.40
N ASP A 41 6.88 0.08 2.75
CA ASP A 41 6.62 -0.41 1.41
C ASP A 41 5.38 -1.30 1.38
N LEU A 42 5.25 -2.17 2.37
CA LEU A 42 4.07 -3.03 2.51
C LEU A 42 2.80 -2.20 2.69
N ILE A 43 2.86 -1.15 3.52
CA ILE A 43 1.72 -0.25 3.73
C ILE A 43 1.33 0.43 2.42
N SER A 44 2.30 0.91 1.64
CA SER A 44 2.05 1.54 0.35
C SER A 44 1.36 0.57 -0.60
N THR A 45 1.85 -0.67 -0.68
CA THR A 45 1.28 -1.71 -1.52
C THR A 45 -0.16 -2.03 -1.11
N LEU A 46 -0.40 -2.15 0.19
CA LEU A 46 -1.74 -2.41 0.71
C LEU A 46 -2.69 -1.25 0.45
N ALA A 47 -2.19 -0.02 0.57
CA ALA A 47 -2.99 1.16 0.25
C ALA A 47 -3.40 1.18 -1.22
N LEU A 48 -2.48 0.80 -2.13
CA LEU A 48 -2.79 0.67 -3.54
C LEU A 48 -3.87 -0.38 -3.77
N ALA A 49 -3.75 -1.53 -3.12
CA ALA A 49 -4.74 -2.59 -3.24
C ALA A 49 -6.11 -2.14 -2.74
N ILE A 50 -6.15 -1.42 -1.63
CA ILE A 50 -7.40 -0.89 -1.07
C ILE A 50 -8.03 0.12 -2.04
N LEU A 51 -7.23 1.00 -2.64
CA LEU A 51 -7.73 1.97 -3.62
C LEU A 51 -8.31 1.28 -4.85
N VAL A 52 -7.64 0.24 -5.34
CA VAL A 52 -8.14 -0.52 -6.49
C VAL A 52 -9.45 -1.22 -6.13
N LEU A 53 -9.52 -1.82 -4.95
CA LEU A 53 -10.74 -2.46 -4.48
C LEU A 53 -11.89 -1.45 -4.34
N ALA A 54 -11.59 -0.27 -3.81
CA ALA A 54 -12.58 0.80 -3.69
C ALA A 54 -13.08 1.23 -5.07
N ALA A 55 -12.18 1.33 -6.05
CA ALA A 55 -12.56 1.69 -7.42
C ALA A 55 -13.53 0.64 -8.00
N LEU A 56 -13.25 -0.63 -7.76
CA LEU A 56 -14.11 -1.71 -8.26
C LEU A 56 -15.46 -1.75 -7.55
N ILE A 57 -15.48 -1.50 -6.26
CA ILE A 57 -16.72 -1.54 -5.46
C ILE A 57 -17.60 -0.32 -5.77
N LEU A 58 -17.00 0.86 -5.80
CA LEU A 58 -17.73 2.12 -6.01
C LEU A 58 -17.92 2.46 -7.49
N LYS A 59 -17.26 1.70 -8.37
CA LYS A 59 -17.33 1.89 -9.83
C LYS A 59 -16.96 3.31 -10.23
N ASN A 60 -15.91 3.84 -9.61
CA ASN A 60 -15.42 5.19 -9.86
C ASN A 60 -13.92 5.14 -10.18
N SER A 61 -13.56 5.57 -11.38
CA SER A 61 -12.18 5.50 -11.85
C SER A 61 -11.24 6.51 -11.20
N ILE A 62 -11.76 7.47 -10.45
CA ILE A 62 -10.90 8.44 -9.77
C ILE A 62 -9.99 7.75 -8.76
N TYR A 63 -10.46 6.66 -8.13
CA TYR A 63 -9.64 5.90 -7.21
C TYR A 63 -8.47 5.21 -7.89
N LEU A 64 -8.66 4.79 -9.17
CA LEU A 64 -7.58 4.24 -9.96
C LEU A 64 -6.54 5.30 -10.30
N ASP A 65 -6.97 6.52 -10.62
CA ASP A 65 -6.06 7.62 -10.91
C ASP A 65 -5.20 7.95 -9.69
N VAL A 66 -5.82 7.99 -8.52
CA VAL A 66 -5.09 8.21 -7.26
C VAL A 66 -4.12 7.07 -7.01
N ALA A 67 -4.53 5.83 -7.27
CA ALA A 67 -3.67 4.66 -7.07
C ALA A 67 -2.45 4.72 -7.98
N LEU A 68 -2.63 5.13 -9.24
CA LEU A 68 -1.51 5.26 -10.16
C LEU A 68 -0.52 6.32 -9.70
N GLY A 69 -1.02 7.46 -9.25
CA GLY A 69 -0.18 8.52 -8.70
C GLY A 69 0.60 8.05 -7.48
N LEU A 70 -0.08 7.34 -6.58
CA LEU A 70 0.55 6.81 -5.38
C LEU A 70 1.60 5.74 -5.72
N ALA A 71 1.33 4.92 -6.73
CA ALA A 71 2.29 3.91 -7.18
C ALA A 71 3.57 4.55 -7.69
N ALA A 72 3.45 5.61 -8.50
CA ALA A 72 4.62 6.32 -9.01
C ALA A 72 5.41 6.96 -7.88
N LEU A 73 4.71 7.59 -6.93
CA LEU A 73 5.35 8.22 -5.78
C LEU A 73 6.07 7.18 -4.91
N SER A 74 5.44 6.03 -4.67
CA SER A 74 6.04 4.95 -3.88
C SER A 74 7.27 4.39 -4.55
N PHE A 75 7.24 4.24 -5.87
CA PHE A 75 8.38 3.75 -6.64
C PHE A 75 9.59 4.67 -6.46
N VAL A 76 9.38 5.98 -6.63
CA VAL A 76 10.45 6.97 -6.47
C VAL A 76 10.94 6.99 -5.03
N SER A 77 10.03 6.94 -4.06
CA SER A 77 10.38 6.94 -2.64
C SER A 77 11.21 5.73 -2.26
N THR A 78 10.85 4.55 -2.77
CA THR A 78 11.57 3.31 -2.49
C THR A 78 12.99 3.38 -3.03
N ILE A 79 13.16 3.89 -4.25
CA ILE A 79 14.48 4.04 -4.85
C ILE A 79 15.33 5.02 -4.04
N ALA A 80 14.77 6.17 -3.68
CA ALA A 80 15.47 7.19 -2.92
C ALA A 80 15.91 6.69 -1.55
N LEU A 81 15.00 6.01 -0.85
CA LEU A 81 15.30 5.46 0.48
C LEU A 81 16.32 4.34 0.41
N SER A 82 16.23 3.48 -0.61
CA SER A 82 17.20 2.41 -0.80
C SER A 82 18.60 2.97 -1.04
N LYS A 83 18.68 4.01 -1.87
CA LYS A 83 19.97 4.67 -2.12
C LYS A 83 20.50 5.34 -0.85
N TYR A 84 19.64 5.97 -0.10
CA TYR A 84 20.05 6.59 1.16
C TYR A 84 20.64 5.57 2.12
N ILE A 85 20.04 4.39 2.23
CA ILE A 85 20.53 3.35 3.12
C ILE A 85 21.90 2.84 2.67
N VAL A 86 22.08 2.63 1.37
CA VAL A 86 23.32 2.10 0.83
C VAL A 86 24.45 3.14 0.86
N ASP A 87 24.18 4.34 0.36
CA ASP A 87 25.20 5.38 0.18
C ASP A 87 25.18 6.44 1.27
N GLN A 88 24.19 6.40 2.15
CA GLN A 88 23.95 7.45 3.15
C GLN A 88 23.78 8.81 2.50
N SER A 89 23.23 8.83 1.28
CA SER A 89 23.02 10.04 0.49
C SER A 89 21.79 9.83 -0.40
N ILE A 90 21.00 10.90 -0.57
CA ILE A 90 19.82 10.85 -1.42
C ILE A 90 20.19 10.91 -2.90
N TYR A 91 21.35 11.44 -3.22
CA TYR A 91 21.83 11.57 -4.60
C TYR A 91 23.31 11.25 -4.75
#